data_49574663c137b55c57e775493b69d9e5
#
_entry.id   49574663c137b55c57e775493b69d9e5
#
_cell.length_a   1.000
_cell.length_b   1.000
_cell.length_c   1.000
_cell.angle_alpha   90.00
_cell.angle_beta   90.00
_cell.angle_gamma   90.00
#
_symmetry.space_group_name_H-M   'P 1'
#
loop_
_entity.id
_entity.type
_entity.pdbx_description
1 polymer ?
#
loop_
_entity_poly.entity_id
_entity_poly.type
_entity_poly.pdbx_seq_one_letter_code
_entity_poly.pdbx_strand_id
1 'polypeptide(L)'
;PEGREGSISTVPGSYGAWIQTPEDELEMARQLGAVAAEFARIEADFGRRLHLGLEPEPDCFLETTAQTLAFFQGSLEQGAVPEIRRILRCSQEQALFFLRRHVGVCFDTCHVALQYENPAEALQSYRNAGVLISKIQISAALRSPASKEGLEALSAFREPVYLHQVKGLGSDQRIHSWPDLPEALSEIPATAGIQELRIHFHVPLFVSPASPLTSTADTLDDSFWREVRNGACSHLEIETYTFDVLPKEVHPGDIIESIVSEYAWVLGKI
;
A
#
# COMPACT_ATOMS: atom_id res chain seq x y z
N PRO A 1 23.73 -14.72 -0.98
CA PRO A 1 24.38 -13.41 -0.99
C PRO A 1 24.02 -12.72 0.31
N GLU A 2 25.04 -12.27 1.03
CA GLU A 2 24.81 -11.47 2.21
C GLU A 2 24.27 -10.11 1.78
N GLY A 3 22.94 -9.92 1.93
CA GLY A 3 22.30 -8.66 1.63
C GLY A 3 22.92 -7.52 2.44
N ARG A 4 23.26 -6.43 1.78
CA ARG A 4 23.74 -5.20 2.45
C ARG A 4 22.59 -4.25 2.77
N GLU A 5 21.41 -4.53 2.27
CA GLU A 5 20.21 -3.71 2.38
C GLU A 5 19.00 -4.58 2.73
N GLY A 6 18.13 -4.08 3.59
CA GLY A 6 16.89 -4.73 3.97
C GLY A 6 15.75 -3.74 4.15
N SER A 7 14.56 -4.13 3.66
CA SER A 7 13.33 -3.37 3.79
C SER A 7 12.41 -4.02 4.81
N ILE A 8 11.84 -3.20 5.71
CA ILE A 8 10.82 -3.59 6.67
C ILE A 8 9.58 -2.74 6.35
N SER A 9 8.43 -3.38 6.17
CA SER A 9 7.15 -2.68 6.03
C SER A 9 6.43 -2.57 7.37
N THR A 10 5.61 -1.55 7.53
CA THR A 10 4.78 -1.33 8.71
C THR A 10 3.52 -0.55 8.31
N VAL A 11 2.49 -0.67 9.14
CA VAL A 11 1.27 0.13 9.01
C VAL A 11 1.58 1.63 8.87
N PRO A 12 0.72 2.41 8.20
CA PRO A 12 0.97 3.82 7.87
C PRO A 12 0.68 4.75 9.05
N GLY A 13 1.37 4.53 10.14
CA GLY A 13 1.29 5.28 11.37
C GLY A 13 0.21 4.77 12.32
N SER A 14 -1.06 4.81 11.93
CA SER A 14 -2.20 4.40 12.76
C SER A 14 -3.48 4.25 11.93
N TYR A 15 -4.52 3.67 12.52
CA TYR A 15 -5.89 3.79 12.02
C TYR A 15 -6.31 5.27 12.02
N GLY A 16 -6.86 5.75 10.89
CA GLY A 16 -7.11 7.17 10.66
C GLY A 16 -7.99 7.83 11.72
N ALA A 17 -9.03 7.14 12.19
CA ALA A 17 -9.95 7.67 13.18
C ALA A 17 -9.32 7.88 14.59
N TRP A 18 -8.16 7.28 14.85
CA TRP A 18 -7.47 7.47 16.15
C TRP A 18 -6.57 8.70 16.17
N ILE A 19 -6.24 9.25 15.00
CA ILE A 19 -5.41 10.44 14.88
C ILE A 19 -6.33 11.66 14.83
N GLN A 20 -6.39 12.40 15.92
CA GLN A 20 -7.36 13.48 16.12
C GLN A 20 -6.69 14.86 16.28
N THR A 21 -5.41 14.87 16.58
CA THR A 21 -4.69 16.12 16.87
C THR A 21 -3.35 16.18 16.10
N PRO A 22 -2.82 17.38 15.81
CA PRO A 22 -1.45 17.53 15.28
C PRO A 22 -0.38 16.90 16.18
N GLU A 23 -0.62 16.83 17.48
CA GLU A 23 0.28 16.21 18.46
C GLU A 23 0.37 14.70 18.24
N ASP A 24 -0.71 14.02 17.83
CA ASP A 24 -0.70 12.59 17.50
C ASP A 24 0.20 12.33 16.28
N GLU A 25 0.13 13.20 15.27
CA GLU A 25 1.00 13.12 14.08
C GLU A 25 2.48 13.33 14.44
N LEU A 26 2.78 14.32 15.29
CA LEU A 26 4.14 14.59 15.72
C LEU A 26 4.70 13.47 16.59
N GLU A 27 3.88 12.81 17.40
CA GLU A 27 4.30 11.66 18.20
C GLU A 27 4.65 10.46 17.30
N MET A 28 3.83 10.15 16.30
CA MET A 28 4.17 9.14 15.30
C MET A 28 5.48 9.47 14.58
N ALA A 29 5.64 10.70 14.14
CA ALA A 29 6.84 11.18 13.49
C ALA A 29 8.09 11.06 14.40
N ARG A 30 7.95 11.35 15.69
CA ARG A 30 9.01 11.19 16.69
C ARG A 30 9.44 9.73 16.83
N GLN A 31 8.48 8.80 16.89
CA GLN A 31 8.78 7.35 16.95
C GLN A 31 9.51 6.88 15.69
N LEU A 32 9.09 7.33 14.50
CA LEU A 32 9.77 7.05 13.24
C LEU A 32 11.21 7.63 13.24
N GLY A 33 11.40 8.80 13.84
CA GLY A 33 12.73 9.38 14.05
C GLY A 33 13.62 8.51 14.92
N ALA A 34 13.08 7.92 15.99
CA ALA A 34 13.83 6.97 16.83
C ALA A 34 14.25 5.72 16.07
N VAL A 35 13.36 5.17 15.22
CA VAL A 35 13.68 4.02 14.34
C VAL A 35 14.77 4.40 13.33
N ALA A 36 14.66 5.55 12.68
CA ALA A 36 15.68 6.03 11.73
C ALA A 36 17.05 6.19 12.40
N ALA A 37 17.08 6.69 13.62
CA ALA A 37 18.32 6.82 14.39
C ALA A 37 18.95 5.46 14.72
N GLU A 38 18.14 4.46 15.04
CA GLU A 38 18.63 3.10 15.32
C GLU A 38 19.16 2.43 14.03
N PHE A 39 18.45 2.58 12.91
CA PHE A 39 18.92 2.07 11.62
C PHE A 39 20.23 2.73 11.17
N ALA A 40 20.40 4.03 11.44
CA ALA A 40 21.66 4.72 11.18
C ALA A 40 22.82 4.15 12.03
N ARG A 41 22.57 3.76 13.29
CA ARG A 41 23.56 3.06 14.14
C ARG A 41 23.90 1.69 13.59
N ILE A 42 22.90 0.90 13.21
CA ILE A 42 23.09 -0.42 12.62
C ILE A 42 23.94 -0.31 11.34
N GLU A 43 23.68 0.69 10.50
CA GLU A 43 24.47 0.90 9.30
C GLU A 43 25.93 1.28 9.62
N ALA A 44 26.14 2.14 10.61
CA ALA A 44 27.47 2.54 11.04
C ALA A 44 28.27 1.37 11.63
N ASP A 45 27.64 0.55 12.46
CA ASP A 45 28.29 -0.53 13.22
C ASP A 45 28.52 -1.79 12.35
N PHE A 46 27.60 -2.10 11.42
CA PHE A 46 27.58 -3.36 10.70
C PHE A 46 27.68 -3.20 9.17
N GLY A 47 27.65 -1.99 8.64
CA GLY A 47 27.61 -1.73 7.20
C GLY A 47 26.35 -2.26 6.51
N ARG A 48 25.24 -2.44 7.28
CA ARG A 48 23.96 -2.96 6.83
C ARG A 48 22.91 -1.85 6.82
N ARG A 49 22.43 -1.49 5.66
CA ARG A 49 21.38 -0.50 5.52
C ARG A 49 20.00 -1.15 5.73
N LEU A 50 19.28 -0.70 6.74
CA LEU A 50 17.87 -1.02 6.93
C LEU A 50 17.02 0.21 6.65
N HIS A 51 15.83 0.01 6.10
CA HIS A 51 14.85 1.07 5.96
C HIS A 51 13.44 0.58 6.24
N LEU A 52 12.63 1.46 6.81
CA LEU A 52 11.24 1.24 7.13
C LEU A 52 10.37 1.84 6.04
N GLY A 53 9.44 1.07 5.49
CA GLY A 53 8.40 1.53 4.58
C GLY A 53 7.07 1.66 5.31
N LEU A 54 6.52 2.86 5.38
CA LEU A 54 5.13 3.07 5.75
C LEU A 54 4.25 2.63 4.59
N GLU A 55 3.22 1.87 4.86
CA GLU A 55 2.36 1.27 3.84
C GLU A 55 0.98 1.97 3.81
N PRO A 56 0.76 2.98 2.96
CA PRO A 56 -0.55 3.61 2.84
C PRO A 56 -1.62 2.59 2.49
N GLU A 57 -2.68 2.55 3.29
CA GLU A 57 -3.77 1.58 3.12
C GLU A 57 -5.14 2.19 3.49
N PRO A 58 -6.24 1.58 3.03
CA PRO A 58 -7.59 2.08 3.30
C PRO A 58 -7.88 2.30 4.78
N ASP A 59 -8.55 3.42 5.08
CA ASP A 59 -9.01 3.83 6.41
C ASP A 59 -7.90 4.14 7.42
N CYS A 60 -6.63 4.05 7.02
CA CYS A 60 -5.49 4.44 7.84
C CYS A 60 -5.19 5.95 7.75
N PHE A 61 -4.30 6.43 8.62
CA PHE A 61 -3.90 7.83 8.65
C PHE A 61 -3.26 8.26 7.32
N LEU A 62 -2.44 7.41 6.73
CA LEU A 62 -1.95 7.58 5.37
C LEU A 62 -2.71 6.59 4.47
N GLU A 63 -3.48 7.11 3.54
CA GLU A 63 -4.31 6.31 2.65
C GLU A 63 -4.01 6.59 1.16
N THR A 64 -3.71 7.85 0.83
CA THR A 64 -3.45 8.28 -0.55
C THR A 64 -2.02 8.77 -0.74
N THR A 65 -1.57 8.81 -1.99
CA THR A 65 -0.27 9.40 -2.35
C THR A 65 -0.15 10.86 -1.87
N ALA A 66 -1.20 11.65 -2.02
CA ALA A 66 -1.20 13.05 -1.59
C ALA A 66 -1.07 13.22 -0.08
N GLN A 67 -1.82 12.43 0.71
CA GLN A 67 -1.71 12.45 2.19
C GLN A 67 -0.31 12.03 2.64
N THR A 68 0.22 10.97 2.05
CA THR A 68 1.56 10.48 2.36
C THR A 68 2.63 11.54 2.08
N LEU A 69 2.59 12.17 0.92
CA LEU A 69 3.53 13.24 0.57
C LEU A 69 3.42 14.44 1.54
N ALA A 70 2.20 14.83 1.90
CA ALA A 70 1.98 15.91 2.87
C ALA A 70 2.59 15.58 4.24
N PHE A 71 2.41 14.34 4.71
CA PHE A 71 3.01 13.88 5.97
C PHE A 71 4.54 13.87 5.91
N PHE A 72 5.14 13.32 4.83
CA PHE A 72 6.60 13.24 4.66
C PHE A 72 7.25 14.63 4.60
N GLN A 73 6.59 15.60 3.96
CA GLN A 73 7.10 16.97 3.82
C GLN A 73 6.72 17.90 5.00
N GLY A 74 5.88 17.44 5.90
CA GLY A 74 5.35 18.19 7.03
C GLY A 74 5.67 17.56 8.38
N SER A 75 4.67 16.93 8.98
CA SER A 75 4.74 16.42 10.36
C SER A 75 5.87 15.41 10.57
N LEU A 76 6.21 14.59 9.58
CA LEU A 76 7.32 13.66 9.69
C LEU A 76 8.66 14.37 9.91
N GLU A 77 9.00 15.35 9.10
CA GLU A 77 10.27 16.09 9.29
C GLU A 77 10.26 16.88 10.62
N GLN A 78 9.11 17.47 10.98
CA GLN A 78 8.97 18.27 12.20
C GLN A 78 9.17 17.44 13.47
N GLY A 79 8.66 16.22 13.53
CA GLY A 79 8.79 15.33 14.69
C GLY A 79 10.06 14.50 14.69
N ALA A 80 10.42 13.91 13.55
CA ALA A 80 11.53 12.96 13.46
C ALA A 80 12.90 13.63 13.51
N VAL A 81 13.11 14.77 12.84
CA VAL A 81 14.43 15.41 12.78
C VAL A 81 14.94 15.83 14.17
N PRO A 82 14.16 16.49 15.03
CA PRO A 82 14.60 16.78 16.40
C PRO A 82 14.95 15.51 17.19
N GLU A 83 14.18 14.44 17.04
CA GLU A 83 14.41 13.18 17.75
C GLU A 83 15.70 12.50 17.30
N ILE A 84 15.95 12.41 15.99
CA ILE A 84 17.22 11.87 15.45
C ILE A 84 18.41 12.69 16.00
N ARG A 85 18.31 14.01 15.99
CA ARG A 85 19.36 14.88 16.54
C ARG A 85 19.62 14.63 18.01
N ARG A 86 18.56 14.46 18.79
CA ARG A 86 18.65 14.15 20.23
C ARG A 86 19.38 12.81 20.47
N ILE A 87 19.03 11.78 19.68
CA ILE A 87 19.58 10.41 19.85
C ILE A 87 21.02 10.32 19.33
N LEU A 88 21.29 10.84 18.13
CA LEU A 88 22.60 10.71 17.47
C LEU A 88 23.55 11.87 17.74
N ARG A 89 23.11 12.96 18.39
CA ARG A 89 23.88 14.17 18.64
C ARG A 89 24.49 14.77 17.37
N CYS A 90 23.71 14.78 16.29
CA CYS A 90 24.14 15.22 14.96
C CYS A 90 23.54 16.57 14.54
N SER A 91 23.99 17.11 13.41
CA SER A 91 23.43 18.33 12.83
C SER A 91 22.00 18.08 12.27
N GLN A 92 21.27 19.16 12.00
CA GLN A 92 19.95 19.06 11.35
C GLN A 92 20.05 18.44 9.96
N GLU A 93 21.06 18.79 9.19
CA GLU A 93 21.28 18.24 7.86
C GLU A 93 21.56 16.72 7.90
N GLN A 94 22.39 16.29 8.86
CA GLN A 94 22.65 14.85 9.06
C GLN A 94 21.39 14.11 9.51
N ALA A 95 20.58 14.69 10.40
CA ALA A 95 19.32 14.06 10.82
C ALA A 95 18.33 13.92 9.67
N LEU A 96 18.21 14.94 8.82
CA LEU A 96 17.37 14.88 7.63
C LEU A 96 17.88 13.82 6.62
N PHE A 97 19.20 13.72 6.46
CA PHE A 97 19.81 12.67 5.64
C PHE A 97 19.47 11.29 6.18
N PHE A 98 19.59 11.03 7.49
CA PHE A 98 19.23 9.75 8.09
C PHE A 98 17.74 9.44 7.96
N LEU A 99 16.88 10.43 8.19
CA LEU A 99 15.44 10.25 8.00
C LEU A 99 15.10 9.78 6.59
N ARG A 100 15.57 10.51 5.57
CA ARG A 100 15.30 10.20 4.16
C ARG A 100 15.96 8.90 3.68
N ARG A 101 17.01 8.47 4.38
CA ARG A 101 17.73 7.23 4.07
C ARG A 101 17.07 5.98 4.63
N HIS A 102 16.39 6.12 5.78
CA HIS A 102 15.90 4.99 6.57
C HIS A 102 14.38 4.92 6.70
N VAL A 103 13.64 5.96 6.30
CA VAL A 103 12.18 5.96 6.30
C VAL A 103 11.67 6.31 4.91
N GLY A 104 10.79 5.47 4.40
CA GLY A 104 10.19 5.61 3.08
C GLY A 104 8.78 5.03 3.04
N VAL A 105 8.33 4.71 1.85
CA VAL A 105 7.01 4.14 1.58
C VAL A 105 7.15 2.67 1.20
N CYS A 106 6.33 1.80 1.78
CA CYS A 106 5.98 0.51 1.23
C CYS A 106 4.82 0.76 0.25
N PHE A 107 5.07 0.56 -1.02
CA PHE A 107 4.13 0.86 -2.08
C PHE A 107 3.34 -0.40 -2.43
N ASP A 108 2.14 -0.55 -1.86
CA ASP A 108 1.24 -1.63 -2.22
C ASP A 108 0.37 -1.24 -3.42
N THR A 109 0.42 -2.03 -4.49
CA THR A 109 -0.29 -1.73 -5.73
C THR A 109 -1.80 -1.96 -5.64
N CYS A 110 -2.26 -2.85 -4.75
CA CYS A 110 -3.67 -3.01 -4.44
C CYS A 110 -4.24 -1.76 -3.76
N HIS A 111 -3.52 -1.22 -2.76
CA HIS A 111 -3.96 -0.04 -2.01
C HIS A 111 -4.03 1.20 -2.89
N VAL A 112 -3.02 1.42 -3.75
CA VAL A 112 -3.04 2.51 -4.73
C VAL A 112 -4.22 2.37 -5.70
N ALA A 113 -4.47 1.14 -6.18
CA ALA A 113 -5.61 0.88 -7.05
C ALA A 113 -6.94 1.13 -6.34
N LEU A 114 -7.08 0.79 -5.05
CA LEU A 114 -8.29 1.08 -4.26
C LEU A 114 -8.63 2.56 -4.21
N GLN A 115 -7.62 3.43 -4.19
CA GLN A 115 -7.80 4.88 -4.24
C GLN A 115 -8.03 5.43 -5.65
N TYR A 116 -8.18 4.59 -6.67
CA TYR A 116 -8.31 4.98 -8.07
C TYR A 116 -7.12 5.82 -8.58
N GLU A 117 -5.98 5.72 -7.91
CA GLU A 117 -4.74 6.35 -8.35
C GLU A 117 -4.06 5.50 -9.45
N ASN A 118 -3.28 6.16 -10.32
CA ASN A 118 -2.44 5.48 -11.31
C ASN A 118 -1.13 5.06 -10.64
N PRO A 119 -0.75 3.76 -10.62
CA PRO A 119 0.44 3.31 -9.91
C PRO A 119 1.76 3.91 -10.43
N ALA A 120 1.89 4.15 -11.74
CA ALA A 120 3.08 4.77 -12.31
C ALA A 120 3.22 6.24 -11.88
N GLU A 121 2.12 7.01 -11.92
CA GLU A 121 2.10 8.40 -11.51
C GLU A 121 2.36 8.56 -10.01
N ALA A 122 1.81 7.66 -9.19
CA ALA A 122 2.05 7.62 -7.76
C ALA A 122 3.54 7.37 -7.44
N LEU A 123 4.17 6.36 -8.07
CA LEU A 123 5.61 6.10 -7.94
C LEU A 123 6.46 7.32 -8.36
N GLN A 124 6.13 7.95 -9.48
CA GLN A 124 6.82 9.15 -9.93
C GLN A 124 6.67 10.31 -8.94
N SER A 125 5.48 10.48 -8.34
CA SER A 125 5.21 11.52 -7.35
C SER A 125 6.11 11.36 -6.12
N TYR A 126 6.23 10.16 -5.56
CA TYR A 126 7.15 9.88 -4.45
C TYR A 126 8.60 10.15 -4.83
N ARG A 127 9.06 9.68 -5.99
CA ARG A 127 10.44 9.90 -6.46
C ARG A 127 10.75 11.38 -6.66
N ASN A 128 9.83 12.14 -7.28
CA ASN A 128 9.98 13.58 -7.50
C ASN A 128 10.06 14.36 -6.19
N ALA A 129 9.37 13.88 -5.16
CA ALA A 129 9.42 14.45 -3.80
C ALA A 129 10.67 13.99 -2.99
N GLY A 130 11.50 13.12 -3.54
CA GLY A 130 12.66 12.55 -2.84
C GLY A 130 12.30 11.58 -1.72
N VAL A 131 11.10 11.00 -1.75
CA VAL A 131 10.66 9.96 -0.82
C VAL A 131 11.20 8.61 -1.27
N LEU A 132 11.83 7.88 -0.35
CA LEU A 132 12.36 6.54 -0.60
C LEU A 132 11.19 5.57 -0.84
N ILE A 133 11.23 4.83 -1.96
CA ILE A 133 10.40 3.63 -2.13
C ILE A 133 11.14 2.48 -1.46
N SER A 134 10.72 2.16 -0.24
CA SER A 134 11.35 1.15 0.61
C SER A 134 11.11 -0.27 0.08
N LYS A 135 9.88 -0.51 -0.42
CA LYS A 135 9.41 -1.77 -0.96
C LYS A 135 8.27 -1.51 -1.93
N ILE A 136 8.09 -2.36 -2.92
CA ILE A 136 6.87 -2.45 -3.72
C ILE A 136 6.25 -3.82 -3.44
N GLN A 137 5.04 -3.82 -2.91
CA GLN A 137 4.18 -5.00 -2.84
C GLN A 137 3.34 -5.06 -4.11
N ILE A 138 3.55 -6.11 -4.88
CA ILE A 138 2.82 -6.35 -6.13
C ILE A 138 1.62 -7.22 -5.79
N SER A 139 0.46 -6.63 -5.87
CA SER A 139 -0.82 -7.15 -5.42
C SER A 139 -1.94 -6.62 -6.31
N ALA A 140 -3.13 -7.18 -6.21
CA ALA A 140 -4.28 -6.71 -6.97
C ALA A 140 -5.57 -6.82 -6.17
N ALA A 141 -6.39 -5.76 -6.21
CA ALA A 141 -7.72 -5.72 -5.61
C ALA A 141 -8.76 -6.43 -6.50
N LEU A 142 -9.80 -6.94 -5.86
CA LEU A 142 -11.01 -7.38 -6.55
C LEU A 142 -11.78 -6.14 -7.06
N ARG A 143 -12.30 -6.20 -8.29
CA ARG A 143 -13.05 -5.12 -8.94
C ARG A 143 -14.39 -5.63 -9.45
N SER A 144 -15.43 -4.82 -9.30
CA SER A 144 -16.81 -5.13 -9.71
C SER A 144 -17.52 -3.91 -10.30
N PRO A 145 -18.36 -4.05 -11.32
CA PRO A 145 -19.36 -3.02 -11.59
C PRO A 145 -20.35 -2.93 -10.44
N ALA A 146 -20.88 -1.74 -10.15
CA ALA A 146 -21.91 -1.53 -9.15
C ALA A 146 -23.31 -1.89 -9.67
N SER A 147 -23.42 -2.93 -10.50
CA SER A 147 -24.68 -3.49 -11.00
C SER A 147 -25.22 -4.54 -10.05
N LYS A 148 -26.50 -4.92 -10.25
CA LYS A 148 -27.11 -6.00 -9.45
C LYS A 148 -26.30 -7.29 -9.53
N GLU A 149 -25.89 -7.67 -10.74
CA GLU A 149 -25.09 -8.88 -11.00
C GLU A 149 -23.71 -8.80 -10.33
N GLY A 150 -23.08 -7.60 -10.33
CA GLY A 150 -21.83 -7.34 -9.63
C GLY A 150 -21.94 -7.51 -8.13
N LEU A 151 -22.98 -6.92 -7.53
CA LEU A 151 -23.22 -7.03 -6.09
C LEU A 151 -23.58 -8.47 -5.66
N GLU A 152 -24.34 -9.20 -6.49
CA GLU A 152 -24.62 -10.62 -6.25
C GLU A 152 -23.35 -11.45 -6.29
N ALA A 153 -22.46 -11.23 -7.27
CA ALA A 153 -21.19 -11.93 -7.39
C ALA A 153 -20.25 -11.64 -6.22
N LEU A 154 -20.18 -10.40 -5.74
CA LEU A 154 -19.39 -10.01 -4.58
C LEU A 154 -19.83 -10.71 -3.28
N SER A 155 -21.07 -11.19 -3.20
CA SER A 155 -21.57 -11.89 -2.01
C SER A 155 -20.79 -13.16 -1.68
N ALA A 156 -20.10 -13.78 -2.66
CA ALA A 156 -19.25 -14.94 -2.46
C ALA A 156 -17.94 -14.61 -1.72
N PHE A 157 -17.56 -13.33 -1.68
CA PHE A 157 -16.33 -12.84 -1.04
C PHE A 157 -16.57 -12.32 0.39
N ARG A 158 -17.78 -12.49 0.91
CA ARG A 158 -18.13 -12.17 2.32
C ARG A 158 -17.57 -13.27 3.20
N GLU A 159 -16.60 -12.92 4.02
CA GLU A 159 -16.00 -13.84 4.98
C GLU A 159 -15.69 -13.08 6.28
N PRO A 160 -15.64 -13.75 7.44
CA PRO A 160 -15.55 -13.08 8.74
C PRO A 160 -14.12 -12.93 9.28
N VAL A 161 -13.08 -13.32 8.51
CA VAL A 161 -11.69 -13.34 9.01
C VAL A 161 -11.05 -11.97 8.88
N TYR A 162 -11.24 -11.33 7.73
CA TYR A 162 -10.65 -10.02 7.42
C TYR A 162 -11.71 -8.95 7.20
N LEU A 163 -11.32 -7.69 7.40
CA LEU A 163 -12.09 -6.54 6.93
C LEU A 163 -11.78 -6.31 5.46
N HIS A 164 -12.82 -6.14 4.66
CA HIS A 164 -12.71 -5.87 3.23
C HIS A 164 -13.26 -4.49 2.91
N GLN A 165 -12.43 -3.46 3.13
CA GLN A 165 -12.82 -2.08 2.81
C GLN A 165 -13.21 -1.98 1.33
N VAL A 166 -14.25 -1.18 1.06
CA VAL A 166 -14.77 -0.98 -0.28
C VAL A 166 -14.67 0.49 -0.66
N LYS A 167 -14.11 0.73 -1.83
CA LYS A 167 -14.09 2.05 -2.48
C LYS A 167 -14.94 2.01 -3.74
N GLY A 168 -15.89 2.93 -3.84
CA GLY A 168 -16.80 3.03 -4.98
C GLY A 168 -16.61 4.34 -5.75
N LEU A 169 -16.39 4.24 -7.07
CA LEU A 169 -16.29 5.41 -7.93
C LEU A 169 -17.68 5.83 -8.41
N GLY A 170 -18.07 7.05 -8.06
CA GLY A 170 -19.30 7.66 -8.52
C GLY A 170 -19.20 8.22 -9.94
N SER A 171 -20.35 8.40 -10.59
CA SER A 171 -20.45 9.09 -11.90
C SER A 171 -19.99 10.55 -11.86
N ASP A 172 -19.95 11.15 -10.67
CA ASP A 172 -19.43 12.48 -10.37
C ASP A 172 -17.92 12.50 -10.08
N GLN A 173 -17.23 11.36 -10.27
CA GLN A 173 -15.81 11.14 -10.00
C GLN A 173 -15.45 11.21 -8.51
N ARG A 174 -16.41 11.16 -7.60
CA ARG A 174 -16.15 11.06 -6.18
C ARG A 174 -15.96 9.61 -5.76
N ILE A 175 -15.07 9.41 -4.80
CA ILE A 175 -14.85 8.11 -4.18
C ILE A 175 -15.70 8.02 -2.91
N HIS A 176 -16.52 6.99 -2.83
CA HIS A 176 -17.28 6.61 -1.68
C HIS A 176 -16.57 5.48 -0.96
N SER A 177 -16.65 5.44 0.37
CA SER A 177 -15.93 4.46 1.19
C SER A 177 -16.87 3.73 2.13
N TRP A 178 -16.68 2.43 2.27
CA TRP A 178 -17.35 1.59 3.26
C TRP A 178 -16.29 0.79 4.01
N PRO A 179 -16.41 0.66 5.33
CA PRO A 179 -15.42 0.01 6.16
C PRO A 179 -15.32 -1.50 5.92
N ASP A 180 -16.40 -2.12 5.42
CA ASP A 180 -16.40 -3.55 5.10
C ASP A 180 -17.40 -3.88 3.98
N LEU A 181 -17.17 -4.99 3.29
CA LEU A 181 -17.98 -5.48 2.18
C LEU A 181 -19.45 -5.75 2.55
N PRO A 182 -19.82 -6.36 3.71
CA PRO A 182 -21.20 -6.53 4.11
C PRO A 182 -21.99 -5.22 4.18
N GLU A 183 -21.37 -4.16 4.72
CA GLU A 183 -21.98 -2.83 4.81
C GLU A 183 -22.16 -2.23 3.42
N ALA A 184 -21.12 -2.28 2.58
CA ALA A 184 -21.18 -1.82 1.22
C ALA A 184 -22.33 -2.48 0.44
N LEU A 185 -22.45 -3.81 0.51
CA LEU A 185 -23.51 -4.55 -0.18
C LEU A 185 -24.93 -4.17 0.29
N SER A 186 -25.08 -3.71 1.54
CA SER A 186 -26.37 -3.26 2.07
C SER A 186 -26.72 -1.83 1.63
N GLU A 187 -25.75 -0.94 1.50
CA GLU A 187 -25.95 0.49 1.28
C GLU A 187 -25.88 0.90 -0.20
N ILE A 188 -25.04 0.27 -0.99
CA ILE A 188 -24.84 0.61 -2.42
C ILE A 188 -26.16 0.59 -3.22
N PRO A 189 -27.10 -0.37 -3.04
CA PRO A 189 -28.36 -0.35 -3.78
C PRO A 189 -29.19 0.92 -3.60
N ALA A 190 -29.01 1.64 -2.48
CA ALA A 190 -29.66 2.91 -2.20
C ALA A 190 -28.80 4.13 -2.57
N THR A 191 -27.52 3.93 -2.91
CA THR A 191 -26.56 4.98 -3.24
C THR A 191 -26.55 5.22 -4.76
N ALA A 192 -27.17 6.32 -5.19
CA ALA A 192 -27.24 6.62 -6.62
C ALA A 192 -25.86 6.94 -7.23
N GLY A 193 -25.61 6.44 -8.42
CA GLY A 193 -24.52 6.88 -9.28
C GLY A 193 -23.18 6.18 -9.09
N ILE A 194 -23.06 5.19 -8.23
CA ILE A 194 -21.85 4.36 -8.14
C ILE A 194 -21.74 3.52 -9.41
N GLN A 195 -20.55 3.52 -10.04
CA GLN A 195 -20.30 2.82 -11.30
C GLN A 195 -19.40 1.60 -11.13
N GLU A 196 -18.32 1.74 -10.36
CA GLU A 196 -17.32 0.70 -10.13
C GLU A 196 -17.01 0.59 -8.65
N LEU A 197 -16.73 -0.61 -8.21
CA LEU A 197 -16.31 -0.94 -6.86
C LEU A 197 -14.94 -1.60 -6.90
N ARG A 198 -14.07 -1.23 -5.97
CA ARG A 198 -12.80 -1.91 -5.67
C ARG A 198 -12.83 -2.33 -4.22
N ILE A 199 -12.52 -3.60 -4.01
CA ILE A 199 -12.61 -4.24 -2.70
C ILE A 199 -11.20 -4.60 -2.25
N HIS A 200 -10.85 -4.24 -1.02
CA HIS A 200 -9.61 -4.64 -0.38
C HIS A 200 -9.63 -6.15 -0.10
N PHE A 201 -9.56 -6.89 -1.16
CA PHE A 201 -9.48 -8.35 -1.20
C PHE A 201 -8.44 -8.71 -2.25
N HIS A 202 -7.27 -9.20 -1.80
CA HIS A 202 -6.19 -9.55 -2.70
C HIS A 202 -6.56 -10.78 -3.52
N VAL A 203 -6.58 -10.64 -4.83
CA VAL A 203 -6.76 -11.77 -5.75
C VAL A 203 -5.42 -12.10 -6.40
N PRO A 204 -5.11 -13.40 -6.63
CA PRO A 204 -3.84 -13.76 -7.24
C PRO A 204 -3.66 -13.07 -8.60
N LEU A 205 -2.47 -12.54 -8.86
CA LEU A 205 -2.14 -11.68 -10.01
C LEU A 205 -2.44 -12.30 -11.36
N PHE A 206 -2.34 -13.63 -11.48
CA PHE A 206 -2.58 -14.39 -12.70
C PHE A 206 -4.03 -14.85 -12.86
N VAL A 207 -4.88 -14.68 -11.83
CA VAL A 207 -6.27 -15.11 -11.84
C VAL A 207 -7.14 -14.05 -12.50
N SER A 208 -8.01 -14.50 -13.40
CA SER A 208 -9.11 -13.68 -13.94
C SER A 208 -10.40 -14.14 -13.28
N PRO A 209 -10.96 -13.34 -12.33
CA PRO A 209 -12.26 -13.67 -11.73
C PRO A 209 -13.34 -13.82 -12.79
N ALA A 210 -14.37 -14.64 -12.48
CA ALA A 210 -15.48 -14.84 -13.40
C ALA A 210 -16.29 -13.54 -13.57
N SER A 211 -16.71 -13.25 -14.82
CA SER A 211 -17.58 -12.09 -15.09
C SER A 211 -18.83 -12.12 -14.20
N PRO A 212 -19.28 -10.98 -13.65
CA PRO A 212 -18.87 -9.61 -13.98
C PRO A 212 -17.65 -9.07 -13.20
N LEU A 213 -17.04 -9.89 -12.34
CA LEU A 213 -15.87 -9.49 -11.55
C LEU A 213 -14.61 -9.42 -12.40
N THR A 214 -13.69 -8.57 -11.99
CA THR A 214 -12.35 -8.42 -12.58
C THR A 214 -11.32 -8.15 -11.47
N SER A 215 -10.06 -8.01 -11.86
CA SER A 215 -8.96 -7.65 -10.95
C SER A 215 -8.37 -6.31 -11.35
N THR A 216 -7.75 -5.60 -10.39
CA THR A 216 -6.97 -4.38 -10.66
C THR A 216 -5.55 -4.67 -11.17
N ALA A 217 -5.18 -5.93 -11.40
CA ALA A 217 -3.87 -6.29 -11.98
C ALA A 217 -3.61 -5.62 -13.35
N ASP A 218 -4.67 -5.24 -14.06
CA ASP A 218 -4.58 -4.49 -15.33
C ASP A 218 -4.13 -3.03 -15.16
N THR A 219 -4.18 -2.47 -13.95
CA THR A 219 -3.62 -1.13 -13.66
C THR A 219 -2.09 -1.13 -13.62
N LEU A 220 -1.47 -2.32 -13.50
CA LEU A 220 -0.03 -2.51 -13.59
C LEU A 220 0.39 -2.58 -15.07
N ASP A 221 0.24 -1.46 -15.74
CA ASP A 221 0.51 -1.30 -17.17
C ASP A 221 2.01 -1.18 -17.50
N ASP A 222 2.32 -1.01 -18.77
CA ASP A 222 3.70 -0.85 -19.24
C ASP A 222 4.42 0.38 -18.63
N SER A 223 3.69 1.41 -18.23
CA SER A 223 4.27 2.60 -17.60
C SER A 223 4.75 2.27 -16.17
N PHE A 224 3.94 1.53 -15.40
CA PHE A 224 4.32 1.04 -14.08
C PHE A 224 5.57 0.12 -14.16
N TRP A 225 5.54 -0.88 -15.04
CA TRP A 225 6.66 -1.81 -15.19
C TRP A 225 7.94 -1.14 -15.70
N ARG A 226 7.81 -0.07 -16.46
CA ARG A 226 8.96 0.75 -16.87
C ARG A 226 9.61 1.43 -15.65
N GLU A 227 8.83 1.98 -14.71
CA GLU A 227 9.37 2.55 -13.48
C GLU A 227 10.10 1.48 -12.65
N VAL A 228 9.52 0.29 -12.52
CA VAL A 228 10.16 -0.84 -11.82
C VAL A 228 11.48 -1.23 -12.48
N ARG A 229 11.50 -1.45 -13.80
CA ARG A 229 12.73 -1.78 -14.58
C ARG A 229 13.78 -0.67 -14.51
N ASN A 230 13.38 0.58 -14.40
CA ASN A 230 14.27 1.73 -14.24
C ASN A 230 14.79 1.89 -12.79
N GLY A 231 14.55 0.91 -11.92
CA GLY A 231 15.10 0.89 -10.57
C GLY A 231 14.35 1.79 -9.59
N ALA A 232 13.03 1.91 -9.71
CA ALA A 232 12.23 2.64 -8.73
C ALA A 232 12.40 2.05 -7.33
N CYS A 233 12.54 0.73 -7.21
CA CYS A 233 12.81 0.02 -5.97
C CYS A 233 13.59 -1.27 -6.24
N SER A 234 14.43 -1.69 -5.29
CA SER A 234 15.17 -2.96 -5.33
C SER A 234 14.50 -4.09 -4.54
N HIS A 235 13.44 -3.80 -3.79
CA HIS A 235 12.70 -4.74 -2.96
C HIS A 235 11.29 -4.91 -3.52
N LEU A 236 11.09 -6.01 -4.27
CA LEU A 236 9.78 -6.39 -4.78
C LEU A 236 9.27 -7.59 -3.96
N GLU A 237 8.02 -7.53 -3.55
CA GLU A 237 7.33 -8.58 -2.81
C GLU A 237 6.00 -8.86 -3.51
N ILE A 238 5.57 -10.10 -3.53
CA ILE A 238 4.22 -10.47 -3.95
C ILE A 238 3.39 -10.64 -2.71
N GLU A 239 2.22 -10.03 -2.66
CA GLU A 239 1.34 -10.08 -1.51
C GLU A 239 -0.07 -10.53 -1.89
N THR A 240 -0.42 -11.75 -1.48
CA THR A 240 -1.78 -12.30 -1.60
C THR A 240 -2.15 -13.00 -0.30
N TYR A 241 -2.53 -12.23 0.71
CA TYR A 241 -2.82 -12.74 2.06
C TYR A 241 -4.15 -13.48 2.17
N THR A 242 -5.03 -13.36 1.18
CA THR A 242 -6.39 -13.93 1.19
C THR A 242 -6.47 -15.37 0.71
N PHE A 243 -5.35 -16.06 0.48
CA PHE A 243 -5.32 -17.40 -0.12
C PHE A 243 -6.31 -18.37 0.54
N ASP A 244 -6.32 -18.47 1.87
CA ASP A 244 -7.14 -19.42 2.62
C ASP A 244 -8.65 -19.08 2.61
N VAL A 245 -9.03 -17.86 2.25
CA VAL A 245 -10.41 -17.37 2.22
C VAL A 245 -10.92 -17.12 0.80
N LEU A 246 -10.12 -17.44 -0.23
CA LEU A 246 -10.52 -17.33 -1.62
C LEU A 246 -11.73 -18.22 -1.92
N PRO A 247 -12.79 -17.71 -2.59
CA PRO A 247 -13.87 -18.55 -3.12
C PRO A 247 -13.33 -19.60 -4.07
N LYS A 248 -13.98 -20.78 -4.12
CA LYS A 248 -13.53 -21.92 -4.94
C LYS A 248 -13.33 -21.59 -6.42
N GLU A 249 -14.10 -20.64 -6.91
CA GLU A 249 -14.10 -20.19 -8.30
C GLU A 249 -12.80 -19.47 -8.72
N VAL A 250 -12.10 -18.89 -7.74
CA VAL A 250 -10.84 -18.16 -7.95
C VAL A 250 -9.67 -18.78 -7.19
N HIS A 251 -9.91 -19.87 -6.44
CA HIS A 251 -8.90 -20.55 -5.64
C HIS A 251 -7.99 -21.40 -6.54
N PRO A 252 -6.67 -21.15 -6.57
CA PRO A 252 -5.75 -21.81 -7.48
C PRO A 252 -5.36 -23.23 -7.05
N GLY A 253 -5.91 -23.75 -5.95
CA GLY A 253 -5.67 -25.10 -5.46
C GLY A 253 -4.57 -25.18 -4.40
N ASP A 254 -3.31 -25.25 -4.80
CA ASP A 254 -2.17 -25.33 -3.89
C ASP A 254 -1.49 -23.97 -3.70
N ILE A 255 -1.15 -23.60 -2.44
CA ILE A 255 -0.54 -22.31 -2.15
C ILE A 255 0.84 -22.13 -2.77
N ILE A 256 1.63 -23.19 -2.86
CA ILE A 256 2.98 -23.13 -3.45
C ILE A 256 2.86 -22.92 -4.96
N GLU A 257 1.95 -23.65 -5.61
CA GLU A 257 1.67 -23.49 -7.04
C GLU A 257 1.13 -22.08 -7.34
N SER A 258 0.30 -21.53 -6.46
CA SER A 258 -0.18 -20.15 -6.56
C SER A 258 0.98 -19.17 -6.51
N ILE A 259 1.82 -19.26 -5.49
CA ILE A 259 3.00 -18.36 -5.32
C ILE A 259 3.93 -18.48 -6.54
N VAL A 260 4.22 -19.69 -7.01
CA VAL A 260 5.05 -19.91 -8.22
C VAL A 260 4.45 -19.24 -9.45
N SER A 261 3.12 -19.33 -9.61
CA SER A 261 2.41 -18.72 -10.74
C SER A 261 2.43 -17.19 -10.68
N GLU A 262 2.29 -16.61 -9.50
CA GLU A 262 2.41 -15.15 -9.30
C GLU A 262 3.83 -14.66 -9.58
N TYR A 263 4.86 -15.39 -9.11
CA TYR A 263 6.25 -15.09 -9.49
C TYR A 263 6.46 -15.16 -10.99
N ALA A 264 5.97 -16.20 -11.66
CA ALA A 264 6.08 -16.32 -13.11
C ALA A 264 5.38 -15.16 -13.84
N TRP A 265 4.22 -14.73 -13.34
CA TRP A 265 3.49 -13.58 -13.88
C TRP A 265 4.30 -12.28 -13.76
N VAL A 266 4.86 -11.99 -12.57
CA VAL A 266 5.68 -10.79 -12.32
C VAL A 266 6.98 -10.84 -13.13
N LEU A 267 7.70 -11.97 -13.11
CA LEU A 267 8.97 -12.12 -13.84
C LEU A 267 8.79 -11.99 -15.37
N GLY A 268 7.60 -12.26 -15.88
CA GLY A 268 7.26 -12.02 -17.28
C GLY A 268 7.05 -10.54 -17.64
N LYS A 269 7.05 -9.63 -16.65
CA LYS A 269 6.84 -8.18 -16.81
C LYS A 269 8.11 -7.33 -16.62
N ILE A 270 9.07 -7.82 -15.84
CA ILE A 270 10.34 -7.12 -15.51
C ILE A 270 11.53 -7.51 -16.38
#